data_bbd7856687953041e4f0f6ba44a94da5
#
_entry.id   bbd7856687953041e4f0f6ba44a94da5
#
_cell.length_a   1.000
_cell.length_b   1.000
_cell.length_c   1.000
_cell.angle_alpha   90.00
_cell.angle_beta   90.00
_cell.angle_gamma   90.00
#
_symmetry.space_group_name_H-M   'P 1'
#
loop_
_entity.id
_entity.type
_entity.pdbx_description
1 polymer ?
#
loop_
_entity_poly.entity_id
_entity_poly.type
_entity_poly.pdbx_seq_one_letter_code
_entity_poly.pdbx_strand_id
1 'polypeptide(L)'
;LSNKENLLRLKILENVKEYYNEVFKNKEEWKEGNKINYGGRYFDEDEMTNLTEATLDFWLTTGRFSDKFEKEFAEFLGVKYCSLTNSGSSANLLAFMAL
;
A
#
# COMPACT_ATOMS: atom_id res chain seq x y z
N LEU A 1 1.57 22.69 5.73
CA LEU A 1 0.21 22.58 5.15
C LEU A 1 -0.69 23.62 5.80
N SER A 2 -1.55 24.30 5.02
CA SER A 2 -2.53 25.22 5.59
C SER A 2 -3.63 24.45 6.35
N ASN A 3 -4.27 25.07 7.35
CA ASN A 3 -5.41 24.43 8.05
C ASN A 3 -6.51 23.97 7.09
N LYS A 4 -6.75 24.71 6.01
CA LYS A 4 -7.74 24.35 4.99
C LYS A 4 -7.32 23.12 4.20
N GLU A 5 -6.05 23.01 3.85
CA GLU A 5 -5.50 21.86 3.13
C GLU A 5 -5.63 20.58 3.97
N ASN A 6 -5.25 20.64 5.25
CA ASN A 6 -5.38 19.51 6.15
C ASN A 6 -6.84 19.06 6.31
N LEU A 7 -7.77 20.00 6.43
CA LEU A 7 -9.21 19.67 6.52
C LEU A 7 -9.74 19.01 5.25
N LEU A 8 -9.31 19.48 4.07
CA LEU A 8 -9.69 18.87 2.80
C LEU A 8 -9.12 17.46 2.66
N ARG A 9 -7.86 17.28 3.03
CA ARG A 9 -7.19 15.97 3.02
C ARG A 9 -7.92 14.98 3.92
N LEU A 10 -8.23 15.35 5.16
CA LEU A 10 -9.00 14.51 6.08
C LEU A 10 -10.35 14.10 5.52
N LYS A 11 -11.12 15.03 4.93
CA LYS A 11 -12.42 14.70 4.30
C LYS A 11 -12.29 13.70 3.15
N ILE A 12 -11.25 13.84 2.33
CA ILE A 12 -11.01 12.90 1.23
C ILE A 12 -10.73 11.51 1.78
N LEU A 13 -9.87 11.41 2.81
CA LEU A 13 -9.52 10.13 3.42
C LEU A 13 -10.70 9.48 4.15
N GLU A 14 -11.55 10.26 4.82
CA GLU A 14 -12.80 9.77 5.40
C GLU A 14 -13.73 9.19 4.33
N ASN A 15 -13.92 9.89 3.22
CA ASN A 15 -14.75 9.41 2.10
C ASN A 15 -14.15 8.13 1.48
N VAL A 16 -12.84 7.98 1.42
CA VAL A 16 -12.18 6.74 0.95
C VAL A 16 -12.49 5.58 1.89
N LYS A 17 -12.45 5.80 3.20
CA LYS A 17 -12.82 4.79 4.20
C LYS A 17 -14.28 4.39 4.10
N GLU A 18 -15.17 5.36 3.96
CA GLU A 18 -16.60 5.09 3.75
C GLU A 18 -16.83 4.26 2.48
N TYR A 19 -16.16 4.61 1.38
CA TYR A 19 -16.23 3.86 0.14
C TYR A 19 -15.72 2.41 0.30
N TYR A 20 -14.59 2.23 0.99
CA TYR A 20 -14.07 0.90 1.29
C TYR A 20 -15.08 0.08 2.08
N ASN A 21 -15.66 0.65 3.12
CA ASN A 21 -16.62 -0.05 3.98
C ASN A 21 -17.87 -0.47 3.20
N GLU A 22 -18.37 0.38 2.30
CA GLU A 22 -19.54 0.08 1.49
C GLU A 22 -19.26 -1.01 0.43
N VAL A 23 -18.12 -0.91 -0.25
CA VAL A 23 -17.86 -1.72 -1.45
C VAL A 23 -17.09 -3.01 -1.16
N PHE A 24 -16.17 -2.98 -0.20
CA PHE A 24 -15.19 -4.07 -0.02
C PHE A 24 -15.29 -4.80 1.32
N LYS A 25 -15.81 -4.17 2.36
CA LYS A 25 -15.86 -4.77 3.69
C LYS A 25 -16.80 -5.96 3.78
N ASN A 26 -17.92 -5.92 3.07
CA ASN A 26 -18.95 -6.96 3.07
C ASN A 26 -18.66 -8.02 2.00
N LYS A 27 -17.48 -8.65 2.03
CA LYS A 27 -17.22 -9.83 1.21
C LYS A 27 -18.06 -10.97 1.74
N GLU A 28 -18.84 -11.61 0.85
CA GLU A 28 -19.54 -12.85 1.21
C GLU A 28 -18.54 -13.86 1.75
N GLU A 29 -18.88 -14.46 2.90
CA GLU A 29 -18.11 -15.58 3.43
C GLU A 29 -18.14 -16.73 2.41
N TRP A 30 -17.00 -17.40 2.26
CA TRP A 30 -16.94 -18.59 1.40
C TRP A 30 -17.94 -19.64 1.87
N LYS A 31 -18.71 -20.20 0.94
CA LYS A 31 -19.68 -21.28 1.19
C LYS A 31 -19.29 -22.50 0.36
N GLU A 32 -19.68 -23.67 0.84
CA GLU A 32 -19.50 -24.91 0.11
C GLU A 32 -20.14 -24.82 -1.29
N GLY A 33 -19.37 -25.16 -2.32
CA GLY A 33 -19.74 -25.00 -3.73
C GLY A 33 -19.21 -23.71 -4.38
N ASN A 34 -18.70 -22.77 -3.63
CA ASN A 34 -18.02 -21.62 -4.20
C ASN A 34 -16.63 -22.00 -4.73
N LYS A 35 -16.22 -21.32 -5.81
CA LYS A 35 -14.88 -21.51 -6.38
C LYS A 35 -13.81 -21.13 -5.37
N ILE A 36 -12.82 -22.01 -5.19
CA ILE A 36 -11.61 -21.73 -4.42
C ILE A 36 -10.57 -21.16 -5.38
N ASN A 37 -10.14 -19.92 -5.12
CA ASN A 37 -9.04 -19.30 -5.85
C ASN A 37 -7.71 -19.73 -5.26
N TYR A 38 -6.70 -19.94 -6.11
CA TYR A 38 -5.34 -20.28 -5.66
C TYR A 38 -4.61 -19.13 -4.98
N GLY A 39 -5.10 -17.91 -5.14
CA GLY A 39 -4.57 -16.71 -4.52
C GLY A 39 -5.57 -15.56 -4.64
N GLY A 40 -5.28 -14.47 -3.95
CA GLY A 40 -6.10 -13.27 -3.97
C GLY A 40 -5.37 -12.10 -3.33
N ARG A 41 -5.92 -10.91 -3.54
CA ARG A 41 -5.44 -9.70 -2.86
C ARG A 41 -5.92 -9.71 -1.42
N TYR A 42 -5.03 -9.45 -0.50
CA TYR A 42 -5.34 -9.13 0.87
C TYR A 42 -5.11 -7.62 1.06
N PHE A 43 -6.14 -6.92 1.44
CA PHE A 43 -6.09 -5.47 1.65
C PHE A 43 -7.24 -5.05 2.56
N ASP A 44 -7.06 -3.92 3.22
CA ASP A 44 -8.10 -3.26 3.97
C ASP A 44 -8.19 -1.76 3.59
N GLU A 45 -8.74 -0.95 4.45
CA GLU A 45 -8.90 0.49 4.20
C GLU A 45 -7.58 1.25 4.19
N ASP A 46 -6.54 0.70 4.81
CA ASP A 46 -5.26 1.38 4.92
C ASP A 46 -4.51 1.44 3.60
N GLU A 47 -4.57 0.38 2.76
CA GLU A 47 -3.98 0.43 1.43
C GLU A 47 -4.62 1.51 0.56
N MET A 48 -5.95 1.60 0.56
CA MET A 48 -6.66 2.64 -0.20
C MET A 48 -6.37 4.04 0.33
N THR A 49 -6.30 4.19 1.64
CA THR A 49 -6.01 5.46 2.31
C THR A 49 -4.59 5.92 2.00
N ASN A 50 -3.60 5.03 2.17
CA ASN A 50 -2.20 5.34 1.88
C ASN A 50 -1.96 5.68 0.39
N LEU A 51 -2.61 4.94 -0.52
CA LEU A 51 -2.54 5.23 -1.96
C LEU A 51 -3.14 6.61 -2.29
N THR A 52 -4.28 6.94 -1.66
CA THR A 52 -4.91 8.26 -1.82
C THR A 52 -4.02 9.36 -1.26
N GLU A 53 -3.43 9.17 -0.08
CA GLU A 53 -2.47 10.12 0.50
C GLU A 53 -1.26 10.36 -0.40
N ALA A 54 -0.70 9.30 -0.96
CA ALA A 54 0.40 9.42 -1.92
C ALA A 54 -0.02 10.22 -3.16
N THR A 55 -1.25 10.01 -3.64
CA THR A 55 -1.82 10.78 -4.75
C THR A 55 -1.96 12.27 -4.40
N LEU A 56 -2.40 12.59 -3.18
CA LEU A 56 -2.53 13.98 -2.71
C LEU A 56 -1.18 14.67 -2.52
N ASP A 57 -0.11 13.94 -2.25
CA ASP A 57 1.24 14.49 -2.25
C ASP A 57 1.68 14.93 -3.66
N PHE A 58 1.10 14.34 -4.68
CA PHE A 58 1.42 14.55 -6.10
C PHE A 58 2.92 14.48 -6.42
N TRP A 59 3.62 13.63 -5.66
CA TRP A 59 5.02 13.34 -5.89
C TRP A 59 5.13 12.07 -6.74
N LEU A 60 5.54 12.20 -7.99
CA LEU A 60 5.41 11.15 -9.02
C LEU A 60 6.58 10.15 -9.05
N THR A 61 7.46 10.19 -8.06
CA THR A 61 8.59 9.26 -7.90
C THR A 61 8.60 8.68 -6.49
N THR A 62 9.71 8.04 -6.10
CA THR A 62 9.93 7.59 -4.71
C THR A 62 9.80 8.77 -3.74
N GLY A 63 9.07 8.57 -2.67
CA GLY A 63 8.79 9.60 -1.67
C GLY A 63 8.63 9.00 -0.27
N ARG A 64 7.96 9.72 0.62
CA ARG A 64 7.86 9.37 2.05
C ARG A 64 7.37 7.94 2.33
N PHE A 65 6.48 7.40 1.50
CA PHE A 65 5.99 6.01 1.66
C PHE A 65 7.07 4.99 1.30
N SER A 66 7.86 5.25 0.26
CA SER A 66 8.98 4.39 -0.11
C SER A 66 10.05 4.39 0.97
N ASP A 67 10.43 5.56 1.45
CA ASP A 67 11.43 5.73 2.53
C ASP A 67 10.99 5.01 3.81
N LYS A 68 9.71 5.18 4.17
CA LYS A 68 9.11 4.51 5.33
C LYS A 68 9.14 2.98 5.16
N PHE A 69 8.73 2.48 3.99
CA PHE A 69 8.72 1.05 3.71
C PHE A 69 10.12 0.45 3.78
N GLU A 70 11.11 1.07 3.13
CA GLU A 70 12.50 0.57 3.13
C GLU A 70 13.04 0.46 4.56
N LYS A 71 12.76 1.46 5.39
CA LYS A 71 13.18 1.46 6.79
C LYS A 71 12.48 0.37 7.61
N GLU A 72 11.15 0.36 7.61
CA GLU A 72 10.35 -0.55 8.43
C GLU A 72 10.54 -2.02 8.00
N PHE A 73 10.67 -2.27 6.69
CA PHE A 73 10.91 -3.62 6.19
C PHE A 73 12.32 -4.13 6.50
N ALA A 74 13.33 -3.26 6.44
CA ALA A 74 14.67 -3.60 6.90
C ALA A 74 14.69 -3.95 8.40
N GLU A 75 14.01 -3.16 9.22
CA GLU A 75 13.84 -3.43 10.66
C GLU A 75 13.13 -4.76 10.91
N PHE A 76 12.03 -5.02 10.20
CA PHE A 76 11.25 -6.27 10.31
C PHE A 76 12.09 -7.51 9.98
N LEU A 77 12.94 -7.43 8.97
CA LEU A 77 13.83 -8.54 8.58
C LEU A 77 15.12 -8.61 9.40
N GLY A 78 15.40 -7.63 10.26
CA GLY A 78 16.64 -7.56 11.03
C GLY A 78 17.88 -7.31 10.16
N VAL A 79 17.71 -6.64 9.01
CA VAL A 79 18.80 -6.28 8.10
C VAL A 79 19.07 -4.78 8.15
N LYS A 80 20.25 -4.37 7.70
CA LYS A 80 20.66 -2.96 7.78
C LYS A 80 20.02 -2.09 6.69
N TYR A 81 19.78 -2.65 5.52
CA TYR A 81 19.30 -1.93 4.35
C TYR A 81 18.22 -2.71 3.62
N CYS A 82 17.29 -1.96 3.05
CA CYS A 82 16.30 -2.43 2.10
C CYS A 82 16.20 -1.42 0.96
N SER A 83 16.04 -1.87 -0.25
CA SER A 83 15.83 -1.01 -1.42
C SER A 83 14.66 -1.52 -2.23
N LEU A 84 13.71 -0.62 -2.53
CA LEU A 84 12.60 -0.90 -3.42
C LEU A 84 13.08 -0.94 -4.88
N THR A 85 12.42 -1.77 -5.66
CA THR A 85 12.58 -1.86 -7.11
C THR A 85 11.21 -1.79 -7.77
N ASN A 86 11.18 -1.64 -9.09
CA ASN A 86 9.92 -1.53 -9.85
C ASN A 86 9.22 -2.88 -10.07
N SER A 87 9.89 -4.01 -9.82
CA SER A 87 9.32 -5.35 -9.98
C SER A 87 10.15 -6.41 -9.27
N GLY A 88 9.56 -7.59 -9.03
CA GLY A 88 10.28 -8.75 -8.52
C GLY A 88 11.38 -9.22 -9.47
N SER A 89 11.19 -9.12 -10.79
CA SER A 89 12.22 -9.44 -11.78
C SER A 89 13.43 -8.51 -11.66
N SER A 90 13.21 -7.21 -11.48
CA SER A 90 14.30 -6.25 -11.23
C SER A 90 14.98 -6.51 -9.89
N ALA A 91 14.24 -6.89 -8.84
CA ALA A 91 14.81 -7.26 -7.55
C ALA A 91 15.74 -8.48 -7.68
N ASN A 92 15.31 -9.51 -8.41
CA ASN A 92 16.13 -10.71 -8.65
C ASN A 92 17.39 -10.37 -9.46
N LEU A 93 17.27 -9.55 -10.50
CA LEU A 93 18.40 -9.10 -11.30
C LEU A 93 19.41 -8.32 -10.46
N LEU A 94 18.93 -7.38 -9.65
CA LEU A 94 19.78 -6.57 -8.76
C LEU A 94 20.49 -7.43 -7.72
N ALA A 95 19.77 -8.37 -7.09
CA ALA A 95 20.35 -9.30 -6.14
C ALA A 95 21.44 -10.18 -6.78
N PHE A 96 21.20 -10.69 -7.98
CA PHE A 96 22.17 -11.49 -8.72
C PHE A 96 23.42 -10.68 -9.09
N MET A 97 23.24 -9.43 -9.53
CA MET A 97 24.37 -8.56 -9.89
C MET A 97 25.18 -8.08 -8.69
N ALA A 98 24.64 -8.17 -7.48
CA ALA A 98 25.32 -7.79 -6.23
C ALA A 98 26.19 -8.93 -5.64
N LEU A 99 26.09 -10.16 -6.16
CA LEU A 99 26.92 -11.30 -5.74
C LEU A 99 28.32 -11.24 -6.34
#